data_bbb37b2ebd9d84cce472078fc58f47c4
#
_entry.id   bbb37b2ebd9d84cce472078fc58f47c4
#
_cell.length_a   1.000
_cell.length_b   1.000
_cell.length_c   1.000
_cell.angle_alpha   90.00
_cell.angle_beta   90.00
_cell.angle_gamma   90.00
#
_symmetry.space_group_name_H-M   'P 1'
#
loop_
_entity.id
_entity.type
_entity.pdbx_description
1 polymer ?
#
loop_
_entity_poly.entity_id
_entity_poly.type
_entity_poly.pdbx_seq_one_letter_code
_entity_poly.pdbx_strand_id
1 'polypeptide(L)'
;MELDVLGLFSACSYALDCVEAELVHVTSKHAKRVAYMSVCVAEQMGIQGKELQDLAVCALLHDNALTQYIQEELHNDIARASAAQEFPRLGAHCSMGEHNIQGLPFHTDVTNVILYHHENADGTGPFGKKWEETPLFARIIHLCDLLDVACRTQTFTTATWEKGLDFLQKAKGRMFDAECVNAFLKSFSEAHFLSLGSRDLDACLWNKVPRIRQELTFSQIKVLADFFAHIIDYKSPFTSTHSIGVAIDAEKLAHYMGFDEETAQKMYLAGALHDIGKAAVGNEILEKPGRLTDEEFTTMKDHASYTYYILSEIDGFEELRDWAAFHHERLDGTGYPFGKTAADLNTQERMMACVDIYQALTESRPYKQGMSHEKACGILKDMADKGWIDAEIVSQVDSCFRI
;
A
#
# COMPACT_ATOMS: atom_id res chain seq x y z
N MET A 1 -0.25 19.13 -8.73
CA MET A 1 -1.54 18.42 -8.53
C MET A 1 -1.83 18.36 -7.05
N GLU A 2 -3.07 18.68 -6.64
CA GLU A 2 -3.50 18.62 -5.24
C GLU A 2 -4.03 17.21 -4.92
N LEU A 3 -3.42 16.53 -3.93
CA LEU A 3 -3.77 15.15 -3.57
C LEU A 3 -4.14 15.00 -2.09
N ASP A 4 -5.07 14.10 -1.80
CA ASP A 4 -5.32 13.54 -0.47
C ASP A 4 -4.27 12.46 -0.16
N VAL A 5 -3.09 12.91 0.30
CA VAL A 5 -1.95 12.04 0.61
C VAL A 5 -2.28 11.04 1.72
N LEU A 6 -3.04 11.48 2.72
CA LEU A 6 -3.47 10.61 3.83
C LEU A 6 -4.41 9.50 3.33
N GLY A 7 -5.39 9.85 2.49
CA GLY A 7 -6.27 8.86 1.85
C GLY A 7 -5.50 7.84 1.02
N LEU A 8 -4.49 8.31 0.29
CA LEU A 8 -3.63 7.44 -0.51
C LEU A 8 -2.84 6.44 0.35
N PHE A 9 -2.22 6.90 1.45
CA PHE A 9 -1.52 6.00 2.37
C PHE A 9 -2.46 5.04 3.10
N SER A 10 -3.69 5.48 3.42
CA SER A 10 -4.69 4.57 3.98
C SER A 10 -5.13 3.47 3.01
N ALA A 11 -5.34 3.83 1.76
CA ALA A 11 -5.65 2.84 0.73
C ALA A 11 -4.53 1.80 0.63
N CYS A 12 -3.27 2.23 0.71
CA CYS A 12 -2.12 1.34 0.68
C CYS A 12 -1.93 0.53 1.97
N SER A 13 -2.27 1.08 3.13
CA SER A 13 -2.23 0.29 4.37
C SER A 13 -3.19 -0.90 4.33
N TYR A 14 -4.29 -0.80 3.59
CA TYR A 14 -5.16 -1.96 3.35
C TYR A 14 -4.43 -3.05 2.55
N ALA A 15 -3.65 -2.67 1.54
CA ALA A 15 -2.84 -3.61 0.78
C ALA A 15 -1.76 -4.27 1.66
N LEU A 16 -1.09 -3.50 2.52
CA LEU A 16 -0.14 -4.02 3.51
C LEU A 16 -0.80 -4.98 4.50
N ASP A 17 -1.93 -4.59 5.10
CA ASP A 17 -2.71 -5.43 6.02
C ASP A 17 -3.09 -6.80 5.38
N CYS A 18 -3.44 -6.82 4.09
CA CYS A 18 -3.75 -8.06 3.37
C CYS A 18 -2.52 -8.97 3.27
N VAL A 19 -1.36 -8.39 2.97
CA VAL A 19 -0.08 -9.12 2.85
C VAL A 19 0.37 -9.64 4.22
N GLU A 20 0.32 -8.83 5.26
CA GLU A 20 0.68 -9.20 6.62
C GLU A 20 -0.25 -10.30 7.19
N ALA A 21 -1.55 -10.21 6.92
CA ALA A 21 -2.50 -11.24 7.33
C ALA A 21 -2.16 -12.61 6.72
N GLU A 22 -1.69 -12.63 5.46
CA GLU A 22 -1.31 -13.85 4.76
C GLU A 22 0.05 -14.40 5.23
N LEU A 23 1.06 -13.53 5.39
CA LEU A 23 2.44 -13.95 5.65
C LEU A 23 2.76 -14.15 7.14
N VAL A 24 2.25 -13.29 8.01
CA VAL A 24 2.58 -13.31 9.45
C VAL A 24 1.38 -13.55 10.35
N HIS A 25 0.20 -13.83 9.75
CA HIS A 25 -1.04 -14.12 10.46
C HIS A 25 -1.45 -13.01 11.45
N VAL A 26 -1.15 -11.76 11.14
CA VAL A 26 -1.65 -10.59 11.87
C VAL A 26 -3.14 -10.44 11.58
N THR A 27 -3.88 -9.94 12.55
CA THR A 27 -5.32 -9.71 12.37
C THR A 27 -5.57 -8.57 11.39
N SER A 28 -6.55 -8.70 10.50
CA SER A 28 -6.93 -7.65 9.55
C SER A 28 -7.09 -6.28 10.24
N LYS A 29 -6.72 -5.20 9.55
CA LYS A 29 -6.73 -3.81 10.04
C LYS A 29 -5.72 -3.52 11.17
N HIS A 30 -4.62 -4.27 11.29
CA HIS A 30 -3.58 -4.02 12.28
C HIS A 30 -3.02 -2.59 12.17
N ALA A 31 -2.50 -2.21 11.01
CA ALA A 31 -1.93 -0.88 10.78
C ALA A 31 -2.93 0.25 11.10
N LYS A 32 -4.21 0.06 10.77
CA LYS A 32 -5.27 1.04 11.10
C LYS A 32 -5.57 1.16 12.59
N ARG A 33 -5.52 0.03 13.34
CA ARG A 33 -5.67 0.09 14.81
C ARG A 33 -4.47 0.76 15.47
N VAL A 34 -3.27 0.43 15.01
CA VAL A 34 -2.03 1.09 15.47
C VAL A 34 -2.11 2.60 15.20
N ALA A 35 -2.50 3.01 13.99
CA ALA A 35 -2.67 4.42 13.65
C ALA A 35 -3.73 5.11 14.52
N TYR A 36 -4.89 4.51 14.70
CA TYR A 36 -5.95 5.08 15.52
C TYR A 36 -5.53 5.24 16.99
N MET A 37 -4.91 4.22 17.57
CA MET A 37 -4.39 4.29 18.94
C MET A 37 -3.30 5.35 19.07
N SER A 38 -2.38 5.41 18.11
CA SER A 38 -1.30 6.41 18.07
C SER A 38 -1.84 7.83 18.02
N VAL A 39 -2.85 8.08 17.18
CA VAL A 39 -3.55 9.37 17.08
C VAL A 39 -4.19 9.75 18.42
N CYS A 40 -4.91 8.83 19.06
CA CYS A 40 -5.53 9.10 20.37
C CYS A 40 -4.50 9.43 21.46
N VAL A 41 -3.37 8.73 21.49
CA VAL A 41 -2.26 9.00 22.42
C VAL A 41 -1.64 10.35 22.11
N ALA A 42 -1.36 10.66 20.84
CA ALA A 42 -0.77 11.91 20.41
C ALA A 42 -1.63 13.13 20.74
N GLU A 43 -2.95 13.06 20.48
CA GLU A 43 -3.89 14.11 20.87
C GLU A 43 -3.85 14.39 22.39
N GLN A 44 -3.78 13.32 23.21
CA GLN A 44 -3.66 13.45 24.66
C GLN A 44 -2.32 14.09 25.08
N MET A 45 -1.28 13.97 24.25
CA MET A 45 0.03 14.60 24.44
C MET A 45 0.10 16.01 23.82
N GLY A 46 -0.97 16.51 23.20
CA GLY A 46 -1.06 17.86 22.62
C GLY A 46 -0.62 17.98 21.16
N ILE A 47 -0.35 16.88 20.47
CA ILE A 47 0.00 16.84 19.03
C ILE A 47 -1.27 17.07 18.20
N GLN A 48 -1.19 17.95 17.20
CA GLN A 48 -2.34 18.37 16.39
C GLN A 48 -1.93 18.72 14.95
N GLY A 49 -2.93 18.90 14.08
CA GLY A 49 -2.72 19.42 12.73
C GLY A 49 -1.81 18.53 11.87
N LYS A 50 -0.80 19.12 11.25
CA LYS A 50 0.12 18.44 10.32
C LYS A 50 0.94 17.34 10.99
N GLU A 51 1.40 17.57 12.22
CA GLU A 51 2.14 16.57 12.99
C GLU A 51 1.28 15.33 13.28
N LEU A 52 -0.01 15.53 13.58
CA LEU A 52 -0.94 14.43 13.83
C LEU A 52 -1.19 13.60 12.54
N GLN A 53 -1.27 14.29 11.40
CA GLN A 53 -1.39 13.62 10.10
C GLN A 53 -0.15 12.79 9.77
N ASP A 54 1.05 13.35 9.95
CA ASP A 54 2.30 12.63 9.70
C ASP A 54 2.47 11.42 10.62
N LEU A 55 2.12 11.56 11.91
CA LEU A 55 2.09 10.41 12.82
C LEU A 55 1.13 9.31 12.35
N ALA A 56 -0.07 9.69 11.90
CA ALA A 56 -1.02 8.71 11.39
C ALA A 56 -0.47 7.97 10.17
N VAL A 57 0.17 8.69 9.24
CA VAL A 57 0.83 8.10 8.07
C VAL A 57 1.99 7.18 8.49
N CYS A 58 2.87 7.62 9.39
CA CYS A 58 3.95 6.77 9.90
C CYS A 58 3.41 5.49 10.57
N ALA A 59 2.34 5.61 11.34
CA ALA A 59 1.72 4.45 11.99
C ALA A 59 1.03 3.49 11.00
N LEU A 60 0.45 4.02 9.90
CA LEU A 60 -0.08 3.19 8.81
C LEU A 60 1.02 2.44 8.05
N LEU A 61 2.22 3.01 7.99
CA LEU A 61 3.34 2.52 7.21
C LEU A 61 4.47 1.90 8.06
N HIS A 62 4.26 1.68 9.37
CA HIS A 62 5.36 1.26 10.25
C HIS A 62 6.04 -0.03 9.79
N ASP A 63 5.28 -0.96 9.23
CA ASP A 63 5.73 -2.25 8.70
C ASP A 63 5.81 -2.29 7.15
N ASN A 64 5.96 -1.13 6.49
CA ASN A 64 5.95 -1.02 5.02
C ASN A 64 6.99 -1.91 4.31
N ALA A 65 8.03 -2.34 4.98
CA ALA A 65 9.07 -3.20 4.44
C ALA A 65 9.01 -4.65 4.93
N LEU A 66 7.97 -5.05 5.68
CA LEU A 66 7.90 -6.39 6.24
C LEU A 66 7.86 -7.47 5.15
N THR A 67 7.09 -7.25 4.09
CA THR A 67 7.03 -8.16 2.93
C THR A 67 8.37 -8.24 2.22
N GLN A 68 9.01 -7.10 1.98
CA GLN A 68 10.34 -7.02 1.38
C GLN A 68 11.35 -7.82 2.22
N TYR A 69 11.36 -7.61 3.53
CA TYR A 69 12.23 -8.32 4.45
C TYR A 69 12.04 -9.85 4.42
N ILE A 70 10.78 -10.30 4.38
CA ILE A 70 10.45 -11.73 4.29
C ILE A 70 10.97 -12.33 2.99
N GLN A 71 10.81 -11.65 1.86
CA GLN A 71 11.27 -12.14 0.56
C GLN A 71 12.80 -12.14 0.43
N GLU A 72 13.46 -11.07 0.81
CA GLU A 72 14.89 -10.89 0.59
C GLU A 72 15.75 -11.63 1.62
N GLU A 73 15.38 -11.57 2.90
CA GLU A 73 16.21 -12.10 3.99
C GLU A 73 15.78 -13.49 4.45
N LEU A 74 14.49 -13.81 4.42
CA LEU A 74 13.97 -15.11 4.86
C LEU A 74 13.78 -16.10 3.71
N HIS A 75 14.05 -15.69 2.46
CA HIS A 75 13.91 -16.54 1.26
C HIS A 75 12.56 -17.27 1.20
N ASN A 76 11.47 -16.55 1.55
CA ASN A 76 10.11 -17.09 1.66
C ASN A 76 9.96 -18.27 2.67
N ASP A 77 10.88 -18.42 3.62
CA ASP A 77 10.76 -19.42 4.69
C ASP A 77 9.80 -18.93 5.78
N ILE A 78 8.51 -18.94 5.47
CA ILE A 78 7.42 -18.49 6.34
C ILE A 78 7.39 -19.31 7.64
N ALA A 79 7.81 -20.58 7.60
CA ALA A 79 7.93 -21.43 8.78
C ALA A 79 8.97 -20.89 9.78
N ARG A 80 10.02 -20.22 9.28
CA ARG A 80 11.00 -19.51 10.12
C ARG A 80 10.44 -18.21 10.67
N ALA A 81 9.67 -17.46 9.89
CA ALA A 81 9.06 -16.21 10.34
C ALA A 81 8.04 -16.44 11.47
N SER A 82 7.23 -17.51 11.39
CA SER A 82 6.24 -17.87 12.42
C SER A 82 6.84 -18.58 13.63
N ALA A 83 7.97 -19.29 13.51
CA ALA A 83 8.70 -19.93 14.60
C ALA A 83 9.65 -18.97 15.34
N ALA A 84 9.98 -17.84 14.77
CA ALA A 84 10.88 -16.87 15.36
C ALA A 84 10.17 -16.00 16.41
N GLN A 85 9.86 -16.57 17.56
CA GLN A 85 9.84 -15.82 18.82
C GLN A 85 11.22 -15.17 19.13
N GLU A 86 12.20 -15.42 18.31
CA GLU A 86 13.49 -14.74 18.23
C GLU A 86 13.51 -13.96 16.94
N PHE A 87 13.10 -12.70 16.97
CA PHE A 87 13.41 -11.72 15.93
C PHE A 87 14.81 -11.10 16.18
N PRO A 88 15.92 -11.83 15.93
CA PRO A 88 17.26 -11.23 16.07
C PRO A 88 17.52 -10.15 15.01
N ARG A 89 16.56 -9.91 14.09
CA ARG A 89 16.67 -8.97 12.97
C ARG A 89 15.47 -8.03 12.81
N LEU A 90 14.72 -7.76 13.88
CA LEU A 90 13.68 -6.71 13.87
C LEU A 90 14.19 -5.39 13.28
N GLY A 91 15.47 -5.06 13.49
CA GLY A 91 16.10 -3.87 12.91
C GLY A 91 16.21 -3.87 11.38
N ALA A 92 16.16 -5.02 10.70
CA ALA A 92 16.34 -5.06 9.24
C ALA A 92 15.12 -4.45 8.52
N HIS A 93 13.87 -4.88 8.83
CA HIS A 93 12.69 -4.28 8.21
C HIS A 93 12.51 -2.81 8.61
N CYS A 94 12.90 -2.42 9.84
CA CYS A 94 12.92 -1.02 10.24
C CYS A 94 13.85 -0.17 9.36
N SER A 95 15.06 -0.68 9.08
CA SER A 95 16.03 0.02 8.22
C SER A 95 15.56 0.11 6.78
N MET A 96 14.99 -0.98 6.23
CA MET A 96 14.38 -1.00 4.90
C MET A 96 13.19 -0.04 4.84
N GLY A 97 12.31 -0.07 5.84
CA GLY A 97 11.12 0.77 5.90
C GLY A 97 11.43 2.24 6.01
N GLU A 98 12.45 2.62 6.80
CA GLU A 98 12.94 3.99 6.87
C GLU A 98 13.50 4.46 5.52
N HIS A 99 14.20 3.56 4.79
CA HIS A 99 14.68 3.86 3.45
C HIS A 99 13.53 4.06 2.46
N ASN A 100 12.52 3.20 2.51
CA ASN A 100 11.37 3.23 1.60
C ASN A 100 10.55 4.53 1.72
N ILE A 101 10.46 5.12 2.91
CA ILE A 101 9.71 6.37 3.11
C ILE A 101 10.49 7.64 2.76
N GLN A 102 11.78 7.51 2.37
CA GLN A 102 12.59 8.67 2.01
C GLN A 102 12.01 9.40 0.79
N GLY A 103 11.85 10.71 0.93
CA GLY A 103 11.30 11.55 -0.13
C GLY A 103 9.78 11.57 -0.21
N LEU A 104 9.06 10.78 0.59
CA LEU A 104 7.62 10.90 0.71
C LEU A 104 7.22 12.28 1.25
N PRO A 105 6.07 12.84 0.84
CA PRO A 105 5.70 14.21 1.14
C PRO A 105 5.11 14.36 2.55
N PHE A 106 5.91 14.15 3.58
CA PHE A 106 5.55 14.50 4.95
C PHE A 106 5.57 16.00 5.17
N HIS A 107 4.77 16.49 6.10
CA HIS A 107 4.72 17.90 6.49
C HIS A 107 5.84 18.29 7.44
N THR A 108 6.28 17.33 8.25
CA THR A 108 7.26 17.51 9.34
C THR A 108 8.43 16.53 9.16
N ASP A 109 9.46 16.68 9.97
CA ASP A 109 10.58 15.74 9.98
C ASP A 109 10.19 14.44 10.68
N VAL A 110 10.12 13.36 9.92
CA VAL A 110 9.82 12.00 10.39
C VAL A 110 11.05 11.09 10.38
N THR A 111 12.23 11.67 10.25
CA THR A 111 13.51 10.92 10.23
C THR A 111 13.64 10.02 11.47
N ASN A 112 13.98 8.77 11.24
CA ASN A 112 14.12 7.73 12.25
C ASN A 112 12.83 7.31 12.97
N VAL A 113 11.66 7.72 12.52
CA VAL A 113 10.40 7.25 13.12
C VAL A 113 10.21 5.76 12.82
N ILE A 114 10.32 5.38 11.55
CA ILE A 114 10.20 3.96 11.15
C ILE A 114 11.43 3.17 11.59
N LEU A 115 12.63 3.77 11.54
CA LEU A 115 13.85 3.11 11.98
C LEU A 115 13.77 2.65 13.44
N TYR A 116 13.21 3.45 14.32
CA TYR A 116 13.23 3.21 15.77
C TYR A 116 11.90 2.77 16.37
N HIS A 117 10.91 2.36 15.54
CA HIS A 117 9.59 1.97 16.06
C HIS A 117 9.59 0.66 16.87
N HIS A 118 10.69 -0.08 16.91
CA HIS A 118 10.88 -1.24 17.80
C HIS A 118 11.91 -1.01 18.92
N GLU A 119 12.35 0.23 19.12
CA GLU A 119 13.25 0.54 20.23
C GLU A 119 12.54 0.53 21.59
N ASN A 120 13.10 -0.20 22.55
CA ASN A 120 12.64 -0.17 23.92
C ASN A 120 13.13 1.08 24.65
N ALA A 121 12.32 1.58 25.58
CA ALA A 121 12.63 2.80 26.34
C ALA A 121 13.95 2.69 27.14
N ASP A 122 14.34 1.48 27.54
CA ASP A 122 15.59 1.23 28.29
C ASP A 122 16.82 0.98 27.39
N GLY A 123 16.67 1.01 26.06
CA GLY A 123 17.74 0.79 25.10
C GLY A 123 18.05 -0.70 24.84
N THR A 124 17.13 -1.60 25.15
CA THR A 124 17.28 -3.03 24.84
C THR A 124 16.66 -3.42 23.48
N GLY A 125 16.29 -2.43 22.65
CA GLY A 125 15.76 -2.64 21.31
C GLY A 125 16.85 -2.94 20.27
N PRO A 126 16.47 -3.08 18.98
CA PRO A 126 17.36 -3.52 17.90
C PRO A 126 18.58 -2.66 17.65
N PHE A 127 18.49 -1.36 17.89
CA PHE A 127 19.56 -0.39 17.65
C PHE A 127 20.22 0.15 18.94
N GLY A 128 19.71 -0.28 20.11
CA GLY A 128 20.25 0.10 21.42
C GLY A 128 19.99 1.56 21.80
N LYS A 129 18.96 2.20 21.21
CA LYS A 129 18.60 3.59 21.49
C LYS A 129 17.65 3.68 22.67
N LYS A 130 17.93 4.60 23.59
CA LYS A 130 17.04 4.90 24.70
C LYS A 130 15.95 5.88 24.27
N TRP A 131 14.92 6.02 25.11
CA TRP A 131 13.79 6.89 24.82
C TRP A 131 14.17 8.35 24.52
N GLU A 132 15.25 8.88 25.11
CA GLU A 132 15.75 10.23 24.84
C GLU A 132 16.34 10.40 23.43
N GLU A 133 16.77 9.29 22.81
CA GLU A 133 17.41 9.26 21.50
C GLU A 133 16.43 8.89 20.38
N THR A 134 15.19 8.48 20.71
CA THR A 134 14.18 8.06 19.75
C THR A 134 13.09 9.14 19.55
N PRO A 135 12.62 9.36 18.30
CA PRO A 135 11.53 10.29 18.05
C PRO A 135 10.28 9.94 18.85
N LEU A 136 9.50 10.95 19.27
CA LEU A 136 8.25 10.73 20.01
C LEU A 136 7.27 9.87 19.23
N PHE A 137 7.17 10.05 17.90
CA PHE A 137 6.29 9.25 17.04
C PHE A 137 6.67 7.77 17.08
N ALA A 138 7.97 7.43 17.02
CA ALA A 138 8.44 6.06 17.12
C ALA A 138 8.03 5.41 18.46
N ARG A 139 8.14 6.14 19.58
CA ARG A 139 7.74 5.67 20.92
C ARG A 139 6.24 5.44 21.04
N ILE A 140 5.42 6.30 20.44
CA ILE A 140 3.96 6.15 20.41
C ILE A 140 3.59 4.93 19.56
N ILE A 141 4.16 4.79 18.37
CA ILE A 141 3.91 3.66 17.47
C ILE A 141 4.32 2.35 18.13
N HIS A 142 5.53 2.29 18.74
CA HIS A 142 6.02 1.12 19.46
C HIS A 142 5.04 0.60 20.52
N LEU A 143 4.49 1.51 21.32
CA LEU A 143 3.50 1.15 22.33
C LEU A 143 2.24 0.58 21.71
N CYS A 144 1.70 1.24 20.68
CA CYS A 144 0.42 0.88 20.06
C CYS A 144 0.53 -0.42 19.26
N ASP A 145 1.61 -0.63 18.53
CA ASP A 145 1.91 -1.84 17.78
C ASP A 145 2.01 -3.04 18.71
N LEU A 146 2.92 -3.01 19.69
CA LEU A 146 3.10 -4.15 20.59
C LEU A 146 1.87 -4.42 21.45
N LEU A 147 1.07 -3.41 21.78
CA LEU A 147 -0.20 -3.59 22.46
C LEU A 147 -1.21 -4.34 21.58
N ASP A 148 -1.35 -3.97 20.31
CA ASP A 148 -2.22 -4.66 19.36
C ASP A 148 -1.80 -6.11 19.15
N VAL A 149 -0.50 -6.35 18.97
CA VAL A 149 0.09 -7.70 18.87
C VAL A 149 -0.13 -8.53 20.14
N ALA A 150 0.08 -7.94 21.33
CA ALA A 150 -0.12 -8.64 22.62
C ALA A 150 -1.58 -9.00 22.86
N CYS A 151 -2.50 -8.18 22.36
CA CYS A 151 -3.93 -8.41 22.46
C CYS A 151 -4.49 -9.36 21.38
N ARG A 152 -3.64 -9.94 20.52
CA ARG A 152 -3.97 -10.83 19.38
C ARG A 152 -5.30 -11.57 19.57
N THR A 153 -6.40 -10.92 19.22
CA THR A 153 -7.72 -11.56 19.22
C THR A 153 -8.51 -10.99 18.03
N GLN A 154 -9.24 -11.86 17.37
CA GLN A 154 -10.24 -11.44 16.37
C GLN A 154 -11.41 -10.70 17.04
N THR A 155 -11.47 -10.68 18.36
CA THR A 155 -12.52 -10.05 19.15
C THR A 155 -11.94 -9.31 20.34
N PHE A 156 -12.24 -8.02 20.43
CA PHE A 156 -11.92 -7.18 21.58
C PHE A 156 -12.93 -7.46 22.71
N THR A 157 -12.45 -7.90 23.87
CA THR A 157 -13.25 -8.27 25.04
C THR A 157 -12.69 -7.62 26.31
N THR A 158 -13.46 -7.63 27.40
CA THR A 158 -12.96 -7.20 28.73
C THR A 158 -11.66 -7.91 29.11
N ALA A 159 -11.55 -9.21 28.82
CA ALA A 159 -10.33 -9.98 29.11
C ALA A 159 -9.11 -9.48 28.30
N THR A 160 -9.31 -9.04 27.03
CA THR A 160 -8.23 -8.45 26.24
C THR A 160 -7.84 -7.07 26.76
N TRP A 161 -8.79 -6.29 27.25
CA TRP A 161 -8.52 -5.01 27.92
C TRP A 161 -7.69 -5.20 29.18
N GLU A 162 -8.09 -6.12 30.08
CA GLU A 162 -7.36 -6.42 31.30
C GLU A 162 -5.93 -6.92 31.03
N LYS A 163 -5.78 -7.81 30.02
CA LYS A 163 -4.47 -8.27 29.56
C LYS A 163 -3.60 -7.13 29.05
N GLY A 164 -4.17 -6.21 28.26
CA GLY A 164 -3.49 -5.03 27.76
C GLY A 164 -3.02 -4.11 28.89
N LEU A 165 -3.88 -3.86 29.88
CA LEU A 165 -3.52 -3.05 31.06
C LEU A 165 -2.37 -3.67 31.86
N ASP A 166 -2.42 -4.97 32.14
CA ASP A 166 -1.35 -5.69 32.83
C ASP A 166 -0.02 -5.62 32.06
N PHE A 167 -0.08 -5.80 30.73
CA PHE A 167 1.08 -5.68 29.86
C PHE A 167 1.69 -4.26 29.90
N LEU A 168 0.88 -3.23 29.76
CA LEU A 168 1.33 -1.82 29.81
C LEU A 168 1.98 -1.50 31.16
N GLN A 169 1.40 -1.94 32.27
CA GLN A 169 1.94 -1.68 33.61
C GLN A 169 3.29 -2.37 33.83
N LYS A 170 3.45 -3.61 33.38
CA LYS A 170 4.69 -4.38 33.50
C LYS A 170 5.82 -3.84 32.59
N ALA A 171 5.45 -3.31 31.44
CA ALA A 171 6.39 -2.84 30.42
C ALA A 171 6.77 -1.35 30.57
N LYS A 172 6.01 -0.57 31.35
CA LYS A 172 6.20 0.87 31.54
C LYS A 172 7.59 1.22 32.09
N GLY A 173 8.24 2.18 31.44
CA GLY A 173 9.58 2.69 31.80
C GLY A 173 10.73 1.73 31.46
N ARG A 174 10.42 0.54 30.89
CA ARG A 174 11.39 -0.43 30.41
C ARG A 174 11.25 -0.63 28.90
N MET A 175 10.15 -1.22 28.49
CA MET A 175 9.82 -1.42 27.07
C MET A 175 9.20 -0.14 26.50
N PHE A 176 8.25 0.44 27.20
CA PHE A 176 7.50 1.63 26.75
C PHE A 176 7.89 2.88 27.54
N ASP A 177 7.92 4.00 26.83
CA ASP A 177 8.00 5.31 27.43
C ASP A 177 6.85 5.52 28.42
N ALA A 178 7.20 5.94 29.63
CA ALA A 178 6.24 6.12 30.71
C ALA A 178 5.18 7.22 30.41
N GLU A 179 5.55 8.26 29.67
CA GLU A 179 4.65 9.33 29.26
C GLU A 179 3.63 8.84 28.22
N CYS A 180 4.09 8.06 27.24
CA CYS A 180 3.22 7.44 26.24
C CYS A 180 2.21 6.48 26.89
N VAL A 181 2.64 5.65 27.86
CA VAL A 181 1.74 4.77 28.61
C VAL A 181 0.71 5.59 29.40
N ASN A 182 1.12 6.67 30.08
CA ASN A 182 0.19 7.52 30.82
C ASN A 182 -0.82 8.19 29.89
N ALA A 183 -0.38 8.63 28.70
CA ALA A 183 -1.27 9.22 27.71
C ALA A 183 -2.28 8.21 27.18
N PHE A 184 -1.86 6.98 26.89
CA PHE A 184 -2.75 5.88 26.49
C PHE A 184 -3.83 5.61 27.54
N LEU A 185 -3.44 5.46 28.81
CA LEU A 185 -4.37 5.19 29.91
C LEU A 185 -5.38 6.33 30.16
N LYS A 186 -5.04 7.57 29.74
CA LYS A 186 -5.98 8.70 29.77
C LYS A 186 -6.90 8.75 28.56
N SER A 187 -6.42 8.28 27.41
CA SER A 187 -7.15 8.29 26.12
C SER A 187 -8.17 7.16 26.01
N PHE A 188 -7.89 6.02 26.62
CA PHE A 188 -8.71 4.82 26.47
C PHE A 188 -9.39 4.41 27.77
N SER A 189 -10.72 4.32 27.71
CA SER A 189 -11.53 3.50 28.62
C SER A 189 -11.68 2.08 28.05
N GLU A 190 -12.15 1.14 28.85
CA GLU A 190 -12.51 -0.20 28.39
C GLU A 190 -13.45 -0.14 27.18
N ALA A 191 -14.55 0.61 27.26
CA ALA A 191 -15.51 0.74 26.15
C ALA A 191 -14.87 1.28 24.87
N HIS A 192 -13.95 2.26 24.99
CA HIS A 192 -13.22 2.81 23.86
C HIS A 192 -12.26 1.78 23.24
N PHE A 193 -11.53 1.04 24.07
CA PHE A 193 -10.65 -0.04 23.59
C PHE A 193 -11.42 -1.16 22.87
N LEU A 194 -12.58 -1.56 23.41
CA LEU A 194 -13.43 -2.58 22.79
C LEU A 194 -13.96 -2.14 21.40
N SER A 195 -14.12 -0.82 21.19
CA SER A 195 -14.55 -0.28 19.89
C SER A 195 -13.51 -0.44 18.77
N LEU A 196 -12.23 -0.73 19.08
CA LEU A 196 -11.18 -1.01 18.09
C LEU A 196 -11.49 -2.24 17.20
N GLY A 197 -12.32 -3.15 17.70
CA GLY A 197 -12.84 -4.29 16.93
C GLY A 197 -14.03 -3.95 16.02
N SER A 198 -14.48 -2.71 15.98
CA SER A 198 -15.65 -2.33 15.19
C SER A 198 -15.33 -2.23 13.69
N ARG A 199 -16.38 -2.34 12.85
CA ARG A 199 -16.25 -2.14 11.40
C ARG A 199 -16.00 -0.67 11.03
N ASP A 200 -16.32 0.27 11.93
CA ASP A 200 -16.27 1.71 11.69
C ASP A 200 -14.90 2.33 12.07
N LEU A 201 -13.87 1.51 12.30
CA LEU A 201 -12.54 1.99 12.71
C LEU A 201 -11.95 3.01 11.72
N ASP A 202 -12.14 2.77 10.42
CA ASP A 202 -11.70 3.69 9.36
C ASP A 202 -12.34 5.08 9.53
N ALA A 203 -13.66 5.13 9.67
CA ALA A 203 -14.38 6.37 9.90
C ALA A 203 -13.95 7.06 11.22
N CYS A 204 -13.66 6.28 12.26
CA CYS A 204 -13.15 6.83 13.53
C CYS A 204 -11.78 7.49 13.36
N LEU A 205 -10.87 6.87 12.60
CA LEU A 205 -9.54 7.43 12.29
C LEU A 205 -9.69 8.74 11.50
N TRP A 206 -10.51 8.72 10.44
CA TRP A 206 -10.71 9.88 9.56
C TRP A 206 -11.40 11.07 10.23
N ASN A 207 -12.21 10.83 11.25
CA ASN A 207 -12.82 11.91 12.03
C ASN A 207 -11.83 12.60 12.97
N LYS A 208 -10.69 11.97 13.28
CA LYS A 208 -9.67 12.52 14.19
C LYS A 208 -8.52 13.20 13.46
N VAL A 209 -8.08 12.60 12.36
CA VAL A 209 -6.93 13.10 11.61
C VAL A 209 -7.38 14.15 10.59
N PRO A 210 -6.81 15.36 10.61
CA PRO A 210 -7.16 16.37 9.62
C PRO A 210 -6.74 15.91 8.22
N ARG A 211 -7.67 15.92 7.27
CA ARG A 211 -7.37 15.66 5.86
C ARG A 211 -6.82 16.92 5.21
N ILE A 212 -5.50 17.09 5.26
CA ILE A 212 -4.81 18.22 4.66
C ILE A 212 -4.37 17.78 3.27
N ARG A 213 -5.02 18.32 2.23
CA ARG A 213 -4.56 18.13 0.86
C ARG A 213 -3.22 18.82 0.64
N GLN A 214 -2.38 18.23 -0.19
CA GLN A 214 -1.06 18.75 -0.51
C GLN A 214 -0.94 19.00 -1.99
N GLU A 215 -0.40 20.17 -2.33
CA GLU A 215 0.01 20.46 -3.71
C GLU A 215 1.38 19.80 -3.95
N LEU A 216 1.40 18.72 -4.75
CA LEU A 216 2.60 17.96 -5.02
C LEU A 216 3.20 18.32 -6.38
N THR A 217 4.52 18.41 -6.41
CA THR A 217 5.30 18.44 -7.65
C THR A 217 5.29 17.08 -8.33
N PHE A 218 5.56 17.04 -9.62
CA PHE A 218 5.62 15.76 -10.34
C PHE A 218 6.70 14.82 -9.78
N SER A 219 7.82 15.35 -9.32
CA SER A 219 8.86 14.54 -8.67
C SER A 219 8.34 13.84 -7.40
N GLN A 220 7.53 14.53 -6.59
CA GLN A 220 6.92 13.94 -5.40
C GLN A 220 5.85 12.90 -5.76
N ILE A 221 5.10 13.13 -6.84
CA ILE A 221 4.13 12.14 -7.36
C ILE A 221 4.85 10.87 -7.81
N LYS A 222 5.99 11.00 -8.50
CA LYS A 222 6.81 9.83 -8.87
C LYS A 222 7.31 9.06 -7.66
N VAL A 223 7.82 9.74 -6.64
CA VAL A 223 8.26 9.09 -5.40
C VAL A 223 7.12 8.33 -4.71
N LEU A 224 5.91 8.93 -4.66
CA LEU A 224 4.72 8.26 -4.15
C LEU A 224 4.35 7.02 -4.99
N ALA A 225 4.30 7.17 -6.30
CA ALA A 225 3.97 6.10 -7.22
C ALA A 225 4.96 4.93 -7.12
N ASP A 226 6.26 5.24 -7.08
CA ASP A 226 7.34 4.27 -6.92
C ASP A 226 7.20 3.52 -5.58
N PHE A 227 6.91 4.23 -4.50
CA PHE A 227 6.68 3.62 -3.19
C PHE A 227 5.52 2.61 -3.22
N PHE A 228 4.39 2.97 -3.83
CA PHE A 228 3.24 2.08 -3.91
C PHE A 228 3.47 0.89 -4.84
N ALA A 229 4.09 1.14 -6.00
CA ALA A 229 4.45 0.07 -6.91
C ALA A 229 5.38 -0.96 -6.23
N HIS A 230 6.38 -0.50 -5.46
CA HIS A 230 7.24 -1.39 -4.68
C HIS A 230 6.46 -2.26 -3.68
N ILE A 231 5.53 -1.67 -2.92
CA ILE A 231 4.70 -2.44 -1.97
C ILE A 231 3.90 -3.53 -2.70
N ILE A 232 3.31 -3.21 -3.86
CA ILE A 232 2.53 -4.14 -4.66
C ILE A 232 3.44 -5.23 -5.24
N ASP A 233 4.57 -4.81 -5.78
CA ASP A 233 5.51 -5.67 -6.49
C ASP A 233 6.24 -6.65 -5.56
N TYR A 234 6.49 -6.26 -4.30
CA TYR A 234 7.04 -7.19 -3.30
C TYR A 234 6.07 -8.29 -2.87
N LYS A 235 4.78 -8.17 -3.15
CA LYS A 235 3.84 -9.27 -2.91
C LYS A 235 4.10 -10.45 -3.86
N SER A 236 4.57 -10.19 -5.09
CA SER A 236 4.90 -11.24 -6.05
C SER A 236 6.18 -10.90 -6.82
N PRO A 237 7.21 -11.78 -6.80
CA PRO A 237 8.45 -11.57 -7.53
C PRO A 237 8.26 -11.53 -9.07
N PHE A 238 7.04 -11.78 -9.57
CA PHE A 238 6.72 -11.75 -10.99
C PHE A 238 6.29 -10.35 -11.49
N THR A 239 6.08 -9.38 -10.60
CA THR A 239 5.57 -8.05 -10.93
C THR A 239 6.55 -6.91 -10.64
N SER A 240 7.77 -7.22 -10.16
CA SER A 240 8.73 -6.30 -9.57
C SER A 240 9.16 -5.07 -10.40
N THR A 241 8.79 -5.00 -11.68
CA THR A 241 9.07 -3.84 -12.55
C THR A 241 7.87 -3.46 -13.42
N HIS A 242 6.80 -4.25 -13.37
CA HIS A 242 5.65 -4.09 -14.27
C HIS A 242 4.89 -2.80 -14.00
N SER A 243 4.52 -2.54 -12.75
CA SER A 243 3.70 -1.36 -12.40
C SER A 243 4.40 -0.05 -12.77
N ILE A 244 5.72 0.05 -12.52
CA ILE A 244 6.51 1.22 -12.95
C ILE A 244 6.66 1.29 -14.46
N GLY A 245 6.84 0.15 -15.14
CA GLY A 245 6.87 0.11 -16.61
C GLY A 245 5.58 0.63 -17.22
N VAL A 246 4.42 0.21 -16.73
CA VAL A 246 3.10 0.72 -17.14
C VAL A 246 2.98 2.21 -16.86
N ALA A 247 3.42 2.69 -15.70
CA ALA A 247 3.39 4.12 -15.34
C ALA A 247 4.19 4.97 -16.33
N ILE A 248 5.44 4.57 -16.65
CA ILE A 248 6.31 5.26 -17.58
C ILE A 248 5.70 5.28 -19.00
N ASP A 249 5.21 4.14 -19.46
CA ASP A 249 4.63 4.00 -20.78
C ASP A 249 3.31 4.78 -20.92
N ALA A 250 2.49 4.82 -19.85
CA ALA A 250 1.25 5.59 -19.82
C ALA A 250 1.52 7.11 -19.88
N GLU A 251 2.48 7.62 -19.10
CA GLU A 251 2.93 9.02 -19.17
C GLU A 251 3.44 9.36 -20.57
N LYS A 252 4.33 8.54 -21.12
CA LYS A 252 4.94 8.74 -22.43
C LYS A 252 3.90 8.75 -23.54
N LEU A 253 2.95 7.83 -23.52
CA LEU A 253 1.85 7.78 -24.50
C LEU A 253 0.93 9.00 -24.36
N ALA A 254 0.63 9.45 -23.14
CA ALA A 254 -0.17 10.65 -22.92
C ALA A 254 0.49 11.90 -23.53
N HIS A 255 1.77 12.11 -23.30
CA HIS A 255 2.52 13.18 -23.96
C HIS A 255 2.55 13.05 -25.48
N TYR A 256 2.75 11.83 -25.99
CA TYR A 256 2.77 11.57 -27.43
C TYR A 256 1.43 11.90 -28.09
N MET A 257 0.32 11.61 -27.42
CA MET A 257 -1.03 11.91 -27.90
C MET A 257 -1.44 13.39 -27.67
N GLY A 258 -0.57 14.22 -27.09
CA GLY A 258 -0.79 15.66 -26.92
C GLY A 258 -1.65 16.02 -25.72
N PHE A 259 -1.81 15.15 -24.73
CA PHE A 259 -2.43 15.51 -23.46
C PHE A 259 -1.54 16.50 -22.67
N ASP A 260 -2.17 17.27 -21.80
CA ASP A 260 -1.47 18.22 -20.95
C ASP A 260 -0.65 17.50 -19.85
N GLU A 261 0.24 18.26 -19.24
CA GLU A 261 1.17 17.78 -18.22
C GLU A 261 0.43 17.16 -17.01
N GLU A 262 -0.70 17.74 -16.59
CA GLU A 262 -1.48 17.22 -15.47
C GLU A 262 -2.08 15.85 -15.80
N THR A 263 -2.64 15.68 -16.99
CA THR A 263 -3.18 14.41 -17.48
C THR A 263 -2.07 13.35 -17.58
N ALA A 264 -0.90 13.71 -18.09
CA ALA A 264 0.23 12.79 -18.19
C ALA A 264 0.72 12.31 -16.79
N GLN A 265 0.77 13.21 -15.81
CA GLN A 265 1.09 12.88 -14.42
C GLN A 265 0.05 11.97 -13.77
N LYS A 266 -1.24 12.24 -14.03
CA LYS A 266 -2.33 11.35 -13.58
C LYS A 266 -2.24 9.97 -14.22
N MET A 267 -1.89 9.88 -15.52
CA MET A 267 -1.67 8.59 -16.21
C MET A 267 -0.51 7.82 -15.61
N TYR A 268 0.59 8.51 -15.23
CA TYR A 268 1.70 7.87 -14.51
C TYR A 268 1.23 7.25 -13.20
N LEU A 269 0.51 8.01 -12.39
CA LEU A 269 0.03 7.54 -11.09
C LEU A 269 -1.00 6.41 -11.23
N ALA A 270 -1.92 6.51 -12.20
CA ALA A 270 -2.88 5.46 -12.49
C ALA A 270 -2.17 4.15 -12.94
N GLY A 271 -1.13 4.26 -13.76
CA GLY A 271 -0.30 3.12 -14.18
C GLY A 271 0.43 2.45 -13.00
N ALA A 272 0.99 3.24 -12.08
CA ALA A 272 1.65 2.70 -10.90
C ALA A 272 0.68 1.98 -9.94
N LEU A 273 -0.57 2.40 -9.90
CA LEU A 273 -1.60 1.89 -8.97
C LEU A 273 -2.58 0.87 -9.59
N HIS A 274 -2.50 0.59 -10.92
CA HIS A 274 -3.51 -0.22 -11.60
C HIS A 274 -3.70 -1.61 -10.98
N ASP A 275 -2.65 -2.17 -10.45
CA ASP A 275 -2.58 -3.51 -9.89
C ASP A 275 -2.61 -3.56 -8.34
N ILE A 276 -2.92 -2.44 -7.65
CA ILE A 276 -2.94 -2.40 -6.18
C ILE A 276 -3.89 -3.45 -5.57
N GLY A 277 -4.94 -3.79 -6.26
CA GLY A 277 -5.88 -4.83 -5.85
C GLY A 277 -5.30 -6.25 -5.82
N LYS A 278 -4.15 -6.51 -6.47
CA LYS A 278 -3.44 -7.79 -6.35
C LYS A 278 -3.01 -8.09 -4.91
N ALA A 279 -2.85 -7.06 -4.09
CA ALA A 279 -2.59 -7.24 -2.66
C ALA A 279 -3.67 -8.08 -1.96
N ALA A 280 -4.93 -8.02 -2.41
CA ALA A 280 -6.03 -8.81 -1.85
C ALA A 280 -6.18 -10.21 -2.47
N VAL A 281 -5.39 -10.57 -3.49
CA VAL A 281 -5.39 -11.91 -4.10
C VAL A 281 -4.34 -12.78 -3.42
N GLY A 282 -4.69 -14.01 -3.02
CA GLY A 282 -3.78 -14.92 -2.32
C GLY A 282 -2.55 -15.33 -3.17
N ASN A 283 -1.40 -15.47 -2.53
CA ASN A 283 -0.14 -15.82 -3.21
C ASN A 283 -0.22 -17.18 -3.91
N GLU A 284 -1.01 -18.10 -3.43
CA GLU A 284 -1.25 -19.40 -4.07
C GLU A 284 -1.81 -19.27 -5.50
N ILE A 285 -2.52 -18.17 -5.80
CA ILE A 285 -3.04 -17.85 -7.13
C ILE A 285 -2.04 -16.98 -7.89
N LEU A 286 -1.50 -15.94 -7.25
CA LEU A 286 -0.56 -15.00 -7.88
C LEU A 286 0.73 -15.69 -8.35
N GLU A 287 1.26 -16.63 -7.55
CA GLU A 287 2.54 -17.30 -7.79
C GLU A 287 2.39 -18.72 -8.36
N LYS A 288 1.17 -19.11 -8.76
CA LYS A 288 0.93 -20.46 -9.26
C LYS A 288 1.80 -20.77 -10.48
N PRO A 289 2.67 -21.79 -10.41
CA PRO A 289 3.43 -22.21 -11.56
C PRO A 289 2.52 -22.91 -12.56
N GLY A 290 2.15 -22.22 -13.65
CA GLY A 290 1.35 -22.78 -14.72
C GLY A 290 0.04 -22.05 -14.96
N ARG A 291 -0.90 -22.70 -15.64
CA ARG A 291 -2.21 -22.12 -15.95
C ARG A 291 -3.12 -22.15 -14.72
N LEU A 292 -3.83 -21.05 -14.51
CA LEU A 292 -4.93 -20.98 -13.54
C LEU A 292 -6.13 -21.83 -14.01
N THR A 293 -6.84 -22.45 -13.09
CA THR A 293 -8.17 -23.01 -13.37
C THR A 293 -9.17 -21.89 -13.63
N ASP A 294 -10.38 -22.21 -14.08
CA ASP A 294 -11.41 -21.20 -14.34
C ASP A 294 -11.85 -20.49 -13.03
N GLU A 295 -11.90 -21.22 -11.90
CA GLU A 295 -12.20 -20.67 -10.58
C GLU A 295 -11.08 -19.74 -10.11
N GLU A 296 -9.82 -20.19 -10.19
CA GLU A 296 -8.67 -19.36 -9.84
C GLU A 296 -8.56 -18.13 -10.73
N PHE A 297 -8.84 -18.27 -12.02
CA PHE A 297 -8.86 -17.12 -12.93
C PHE A 297 -9.99 -16.13 -12.59
N THR A 298 -11.13 -16.63 -12.10
CA THR A 298 -12.22 -15.78 -11.60
C THR A 298 -11.75 -14.99 -10.38
N THR A 299 -11.09 -15.62 -9.41
CA THR A 299 -10.49 -14.94 -8.26
C THR A 299 -9.39 -13.96 -8.68
N MET A 300 -8.56 -14.33 -9.67
CA MET A 300 -7.54 -13.41 -10.20
C MET A 300 -8.17 -12.13 -10.78
N LYS A 301 -9.31 -12.22 -11.47
CA LYS A 301 -10.01 -11.04 -12.03
C LYS A 301 -10.51 -10.07 -10.97
N ASP A 302 -10.72 -10.53 -9.73
CA ASP A 302 -11.19 -9.69 -8.63
C ASP A 302 -10.20 -8.58 -8.28
N HIS A 303 -8.90 -8.70 -8.64
CA HIS A 303 -7.93 -7.62 -8.38
C HIS A 303 -8.36 -6.28 -8.98
N ALA A 304 -8.97 -6.27 -10.16
CA ALA A 304 -9.45 -5.04 -10.79
C ALA A 304 -10.61 -4.41 -10.00
N SER A 305 -11.53 -5.23 -9.46
CA SER A 305 -12.55 -4.77 -8.53
C SER A 305 -11.95 -4.24 -7.24
N TYR A 306 -10.96 -4.95 -6.67
CA TYR A 306 -10.27 -4.48 -5.46
C TYR A 306 -9.52 -3.17 -5.72
N THR A 307 -8.84 -2.99 -6.87
CA THR A 307 -8.26 -1.71 -7.27
C THR A 307 -9.31 -0.60 -7.25
N TYR A 308 -10.48 -0.83 -7.85
CA TYR A 308 -11.57 0.14 -7.84
C TYR A 308 -12.01 0.52 -6.42
N TYR A 309 -12.27 -0.47 -5.56
CA TYR A 309 -12.75 -0.20 -4.20
C TYR A 309 -11.68 0.45 -3.32
N ILE A 310 -10.43 0.00 -3.39
CA ILE A 310 -9.31 0.58 -2.64
C ILE A 310 -9.14 2.06 -3.00
N LEU A 311 -9.11 2.39 -4.30
CA LEU A 311 -8.91 3.76 -4.75
C LEU A 311 -10.18 4.64 -4.57
N SER A 312 -11.36 4.05 -4.37
CA SER A 312 -12.60 4.80 -4.05
C SER A 312 -12.58 5.43 -2.65
N GLU A 313 -11.69 4.99 -1.76
CA GLU A 313 -11.54 5.56 -0.42
C GLU A 313 -10.76 6.91 -0.44
N ILE A 314 -10.15 7.26 -1.57
CA ILE A 314 -9.32 8.46 -1.72
C ILE A 314 -10.18 9.60 -2.31
N ASP A 315 -10.28 10.70 -1.58
CA ASP A 315 -11.07 11.85 -1.99
C ASP A 315 -10.46 12.55 -3.22
N GLY A 316 -11.25 12.74 -4.27
CA GLY A 316 -10.83 13.37 -5.52
C GLY A 316 -10.08 12.45 -6.48
N PHE A 317 -10.16 11.12 -6.28
CA PHE A 317 -9.45 10.13 -7.09
C PHE A 317 -10.34 9.46 -8.16
N GLU A 318 -11.56 9.95 -8.37
CA GLU A 318 -12.56 9.30 -9.23
C GLU A 318 -12.03 8.99 -10.63
N GLU A 319 -11.35 9.95 -11.28
CA GLU A 319 -10.74 9.75 -12.61
C GLU A 319 -9.58 8.75 -12.55
N LEU A 320 -8.64 8.95 -11.63
CA LEU A 320 -7.48 8.06 -11.46
C LEU A 320 -7.89 6.64 -11.10
N ARG A 321 -8.88 6.48 -10.23
CA ARG A 321 -9.47 5.19 -9.88
C ARG A 321 -10.00 4.46 -11.11
N ASP A 322 -10.79 5.14 -11.93
CA ASP A 322 -11.40 4.56 -13.11
C ASP A 322 -10.33 4.20 -14.15
N TRP A 323 -9.34 5.06 -14.38
CA TRP A 323 -8.22 4.77 -15.29
C TRP A 323 -7.41 3.56 -14.80
N ALA A 324 -7.12 3.46 -13.50
CA ALA A 324 -6.40 2.34 -12.93
C ALA A 324 -7.22 1.04 -12.95
N ALA A 325 -8.50 1.08 -12.56
CA ALA A 325 -9.30 -0.12 -12.35
C ALA A 325 -9.86 -0.75 -13.63
N PHE A 326 -10.01 0.04 -14.73
CA PHE A 326 -10.65 -0.44 -15.96
C PHE A 326 -9.68 -0.96 -17.03
N HIS A 327 -8.41 -1.17 -16.67
CA HIS A 327 -7.37 -1.64 -17.60
C HIS A 327 -7.66 -3.03 -18.21
N HIS A 328 -8.57 -3.80 -17.65
CA HIS A 328 -9.05 -5.08 -18.19
C HIS A 328 -10.45 -5.03 -18.79
N GLU A 329 -11.06 -3.86 -18.89
CA GLU A 329 -12.28 -3.70 -19.64
C GLU A 329 -12.02 -3.82 -21.15
N ARG A 330 -13.06 -4.22 -21.89
CA ARG A 330 -13.00 -4.37 -23.34
C ARG A 330 -14.12 -3.57 -23.99
N LEU A 331 -13.85 -3.04 -25.18
CA LEU A 331 -14.81 -2.22 -25.91
C LEU A 331 -16.10 -2.95 -26.28
N ASP A 332 -16.06 -4.29 -26.38
CA ASP A 332 -17.21 -5.15 -26.67
C ASP A 332 -18.01 -5.56 -25.42
N GLY A 333 -17.61 -5.09 -24.22
CA GLY A 333 -18.26 -5.42 -22.95
C GLY A 333 -17.94 -6.82 -22.39
N THR A 334 -17.00 -7.56 -23.00
CA THR A 334 -16.56 -8.88 -22.49
C THR A 334 -15.41 -8.80 -21.48
N GLY A 335 -14.98 -7.57 -21.14
CA GLY A 335 -13.96 -7.30 -20.14
C GLY A 335 -14.46 -7.43 -18.70
N TYR A 336 -13.64 -7.04 -17.76
CA TYR A 336 -13.93 -7.01 -16.33
C TYR A 336 -13.26 -5.79 -15.68
N PRO A 337 -13.68 -5.31 -14.52
CA PRO A 337 -14.59 -5.96 -13.56
C PRO A 337 -16.08 -5.69 -13.79
N PHE A 338 -16.47 -4.68 -14.56
CA PHE A 338 -17.86 -4.22 -14.64
C PHE A 338 -18.53 -4.48 -16.02
N GLY A 339 -17.78 -5.00 -16.99
CA GLY A 339 -18.29 -5.26 -18.33
C GLY A 339 -18.66 -3.99 -19.10
N LYS A 340 -17.84 -2.94 -18.95
CA LYS A 340 -18.00 -1.66 -19.64
C LYS A 340 -17.80 -1.83 -21.15
N THR A 341 -18.54 -1.01 -21.93
CA THR A 341 -18.45 -1.00 -23.39
C THR A 341 -17.69 0.21 -23.90
N ALA A 342 -17.46 0.28 -25.22
CA ALA A 342 -16.84 1.45 -25.85
C ALA A 342 -17.56 2.78 -25.53
N ALA A 343 -18.87 2.76 -25.26
CA ALA A 343 -19.63 3.96 -24.93
C ALA A 343 -19.37 4.43 -23.48
N ASP A 344 -18.89 3.54 -22.61
CA ASP A 344 -18.69 3.81 -21.19
C ASP A 344 -17.25 4.16 -20.85
N LEU A 345 -16.29 3.87 -21.77
CA LEU A 345 -14.87 4.05 -21.55
C LEU A 345 -14.34 5.31 -22.23
N ASN A 346 -13.67 6.16 -21.48
CA ASN A 346 -12.97 7.34 -22.01
C ASN A 346 -11.62 6.96 -22.65
N THR A 347 -10.94 7.94 -23.24
CA THR A 347 -9.68 7.71 -23.94
C THR A 347 -8.57 7.21 -23.00
N GLN A 348 -8.47 7.75 -21.80
CA GLN A 348 -7.44 7.41 -20.84
C GLN A 348 -7.60 5.97 -20.32
N GLU A 349 -8.82 5.53 -20.06
CA GLU A 349 -9.12 4.13 -19.67
C GLU A 349 -8.73 3.14 -20.77
N ARG A 350 -9.01 3.49 -22.04
CA ARG A 350 -8.61 2.68 -23.21
C ARG A 350 -7.09 2.68 -23.39
N MET A 351 -6.42 3.82 -23.10
CA MET A 351 -4.96 3.90 -23.11
C MET A 351 -4.35 2.96 -22.09
N MET A 352 -4.87 2.95 -20.85
CA MET A 352 -4.38 2.06 -19.79
C MET A 352 -4.45 0.60 -20.21
N ALA A 353 -5.57 0.15 -20.80
CA ALA A 353 -5.71 -1.21 -21.30
C ALA A 353 -4.66 -1.56 -22.38
N CYS A 354 -4.40 -0.64 -23.32
CA CYS A 354 -3.40 -0.88 -24.37
C CYS A 354 -1.96 -0.89 -23.81
N VAL A 355 -1.64 0.01 -22.89
CA VAL A 355 -0.31 0.13 -22.28
C VAL A 355 -0.01 -1.07 -21.39
N ASP A 356 -0.95 -1.50 -20.55
CA ASP A 356 -0.79 -2.67 -19.69
C ASP A 356 -0.48 -3.92 -20.53
N ILE A 357 -1.29 -4.18 -21.57
CA ILE A 357 -1.05 -5.33 -22.47
C ILE A 357 0.31 -5.21 -23.16
N TYR A 358 0.67 -4.02 -23.67
CA TYR A 358 1.95 -3.80 -24.33
C TYR A 358 3.13 -4.07 -23.38
N GLN A 359 3.11 -3.51 -22.19
CA GLN A 359 4.12 -3.70 -21.16
C GLN A 359 4.24 -5.17 -20.75
N ALA A 360 3.12 -5.86 -20.50
CA ALA A 360 3.11 -7.28 -20.15
C ALA A 360 3.70 -8.19 -21.26
N LEU A 361 3.63 -7.76 -22.54
CA LEU A 361 4.21 -8.48 -23.66
C LEU A 361 5.70 -8.20 -23.86
N THR A 362 6.14 -6.97 -23.62
CA THR A 362 7.50 -6.52 -23.91
C THR A 362 8.46 -6.63 -22.72
N GLU A 363 7.94 -6.71 -21.51
CA GLU A 363 8.73 -6.89 -20.30
C GLU A 363 9.44 -8.24 -20.27
N SER A 364 10.75 -8.21 -19.98
CA SER A 364 11.53 -9.42 -19.71
C SER A 364 11.38 -9.81 -18.25
N ARG A 365 10.96 -11.06 -18.01
CA ARG A 365 10.83 -11.66 -16.68
C ARG A 365 11.88 -12.73 -16.47
N PRO A 366 12.24 -13.13 -15.23
CA PRO A 366 13.29 -14.10 -14.96
C PRO A 366 13.18 -15.41 -15.78
N TYR A 367 11.96 -15.79 -16.14
CA TYR A 367 11.67 -17.05 -16.88
C TYR A 367 11.16 -16.83 -18.30
N LYS A 368 11.05 -15.57 -18.78
CA LYS A 368 10.49 -15.26 -20.10
C LYS A 368 11.12 -13.98 -20.64
N GLN A 369 11.82 -14.11 -21.76
CA GLN A 369 12.28 -12.93 -22.51
C GLN A 369 11.08 -12.16 -23.07
N GLY A 370 11.07 -10.83 -22.96
CA GLY A 370 10.07 -9.96 -23.54
C GLY A 370 10.01 -10.12 -25.07
N MET A 371 8.85 -9.85 -25.63
CA MET A 371 8.66 -9.87 -27.08
C MET A 371 9.26 -8.61 -27.71
N SER A 372 9.62 -8.69 -28.99
CA SER A 372 9.98 -7.48 -29.74
C SER A 372 8.75 -6.59 -29.92
N HIS A 373 9.01 -5.30 -30.09
CA HIS A 373 7.98 -4.29 -30.34
C HIS A 373 7.00 -4.70 -31.45
N GLU A 374 7.53 -5.19 -32.61
CA GLU A 374 6.70 -5.59 -33.75
C GLU A 374 5.76 -6.75 -33.41
N LYS A 375 6.23 -7.73 -32.62
CA LYS A 375 5.40 -8.86 -32.19
C LYS A 375 4.32 -8.41 -31.23
N ALA A 376 4.65 -7.56 -30.26
CA ALA A 376 3.68 -7.01 -29.30
C ALA A 376 2.62 -6.18 -30.03
N CYS A 377 3.01 -5.28 -30.92
CA CYS A 377 2.07 -4.49 -31.74
C CYS A 377 1.22 -5.37 -32.66
N GLY A 378 1.75 -6.48 -33.17
CA GLY A 378 0.98 -7.46 -33.94
C GLY A 378 -0.16 -8.06 -33.12
N ILE A 379 0.10 -8.46 -31.85
CA ILE A 379 -0.93 -8.97 -30.94
C ILE A 379 -1.97 -7.89 -30.60
N LEU A 380 -1.54 -6.66 -30.31
CA LEU A 380 -2.46 -5.55 -30.05
C LEU A 380 -3.38 -5.28 -31.27
N LYS A 381 -2.86 -5.33 -32.49
CA LYS A 381 -3.68 -5.19 -33.72
C LYS A 381 -4.70 -6.32 -33.87
N ASP A 382 -4.30 -7.57 -33.59
CA ASP A 382 -5.24 -8.70 -33.60
C ASP A 382 -6.36 -8.55 -32.56
N MET A 383 -6.07 -7.93 -31.40
CA MET A 383 -7.07 -7.64 -30.37
C MET A 383 -7.99 -6.48 -30.79
N ALA A 384 -7.44 -5.44 -31.42
CA ALA A 384 -8.21 -4.33 -31.97
C ALA A 384 -9.16 -4.79 -33.10
N ASP A 385 -8.70 -5.66 -33.99
CA ASP A 385 -9.51 -6.25 -35.09
C ASP A 385 -10.68 -7.08 -34.54
N LYS A 386 -10.56 -7.63 -33.32
CA LYS A 386 -11.65 -8.32 -32.61
C LYS A 386 -12.60 -7.36 -31.88
N GLY A 387 -12.32 -6.07 -31.89
CA GLY A 387 -13.11 -5.06 -31.16
C GLY A 387 -12.90 -5.08 -29.65
N TRP A 388 -11.80 -5.64 -29.14
CA TRP A 388 -11.50 -5.72 -27.71
C TRP A 388 -10.87 -4.44 -27.17
N ILE A 389 -9.94 -3.85 -27.95
CA ILE A 389 -9.21 -2.63 -27.58
C ILE A 389 -9.27 -1.61 -28.71
N ASP A 390 -8.89 -0.38 -28.44
CA ASP A 390 -9.02 0.73 -29.36
C ASP A 390 -7.93 0.73 -30.44
N ALA A 391 -8.35 0.62 -31.70
CA ALA A 391 -7.44 0.52 -32.84
C ALA A 391 -6.61 1.81 -33.09
N GLU A 392 -7.18 2.98 -32.78
CA GLU A 392 -6.48 4.24 -32.90
C GLU A 392 -5.38 4.34 -31.85
N ILE A 393 -5.68 3.99 -30.60
CA ILE A 393 -4.70 3.94 -29.51
C ILE A 393 -3.61 2.91 -29.82
N VAL A 394 -3.92 1.74 -30.34
CA VAL A 394 -2.92 0.74 -30.78
C VAL A 394 -1.98 1.33 -31.83
N SER A 395 -2.50 2.14 -32.77
CA SER A 395 -1.65 2.86 -33.76
C SER A 395 -0.72 3.88 -33.10
N GLN A 396 -1.20 4.58 -32.04
CA GLN A 396 -0.39 5.53 -31.28
C GLN A 396 0.70 4.78 -30.48
N VAL A 397 0.39 3.65 -29.86
CA VAL A 397 1.35 2.77 -29.15
C VAL A 397 2.46 2.32 -30.13
N ASP A 398 2.09 1.80 -31.32
CA ASP A 398 3.05 1.39 -32.34
C ASP A 398 3.97 2.55 -32.75
N SER A 399 3.44 3.75 -32.89
CA SER A 399 4.21 4.93 -33.31
C SER A 399 5.07 5.51 -32.16
N CYS A 400 4.52 5.56 -30.94
CA CYS A 400 5.18 6.14 -29.76
C CYS A 400 6.37 5.31 -29.27
N PHE A 401 6.27 3.98 -29.31
CA PHE A 401 7.28 3.07 -28.76
C PHE A 401 8.21 2.45 -29.81
N ARG A 402 8.02 2.78 -31.08
CA ARG A 402 8.95 2.36 -32.12
C ARG A 402 10.29 3.09 -31.94
N ILE A 403 11.35 2.35 -31.62
CA ILE A 403 12.73 2.83 -31.47
C ILE A 403 13.43 2.76 -32.81
#